data_09caa8db812b423a89ae79175ca3f5b7
#
_entry.id   09caa8db812b423a89ae79175ca3f5b7
#
_cell.length_a   1.000
_cell.length_b   1.000
_cell.length_c   1.000
_cell.angle_alpha   90.00
_cell.angle_beta   90.00
_cell.angle_gamma   90.00
#
_symmetry.space_group_name_H-M   'P 1'
#
loop_
_entity.id
_entity.type
_entity.pdbx_description
1 polymer ?
#
loop_
_entity_poly.entity_id
_entity_poly.type
_entity_poly.pdbx_seq_one_letter_code
_entity_poly.pdbx_strand_id
1 'polypeptide(L)'
;MKNISATEFQVVNQSEEVVLIDVREKDEYQAGHIPGADNFPLSELGTSYTNLDKNQPYYVVCQAGGRSARACEFLEAQGFDVVNVTGGMNEWQGEVAK
;
A
#
# COMPACT_ATOMS: atom_id res chain seq x y z
N MET A 1 -15.00 0.82 0.68
CA MET A 1 -13.54 0.78 0.43
C MET A 1 -13.26 1.19 -1.00
N LYS A 2 -12.33 2.11 -1.18
CA LYS A 2 -11.89 2.53 -2.52
C LYS A 2 -10.85 1.55 -3.04
N ASN A 3 -10.90 1.25 -4.34
CA ASN A 3 -9.99 0.32 -4.99
C ASN A 3 -9.45 0.91 -6.28
N ILE A 4 -8.23 0.54 -6.62
CA ILE A 4 -7.59 0.87 -7.90
C ILE A 4 -6.80 -0.36 -8.33
N SER A 5 -6.72 -0.63 -9.64
CA SER A 5 -5.90 -1.74 -10.11
C SER A 5 -4.42 -1.35 -10.05
N ALA A 6 -3.52 -2.35 -10.02
CA ALA A 6 -2.09 -2.08 -10.06
C ALA A 6 -1.70 -1.33 -11.34
N THR A 7 -2.31 -1.65 -12.46
CA THR A 7 -2.07 -0.98 -13.74
C THR A 7 -2.48 0.49 -13.68
N GLU A 8 -3.66 0.76 -13.14
CA GLU A 8 -4.15 2.14 -12.98
C GLU A 8 -3.30 2.90 -11.97
N PHE A 9 -2.91 2.25 -10.87
CA PHE A 9 -2.05 2.87 -9.87
C PHE A 9 -0.71 3.29 -10.47
N GLN A 10 -0.14 2.46 -11.37
CA GLN A 10 1.12 2.80 -12.03
C GLN A 10 1.02 4.12 -12.78
N VAL A 11 -0.10 4.37 -13.47
CA VAL A 11 -0.34 5.64 -14.16
C VAL A 11 -0.44 6.80 -13.18
N VAL A 12 -1.21 6.64 -12.12
CA VAL A 12 -1.37 7.68 -11.09
C VAL A 12 -0.03 8.01 -10.43
N ASN A 13 0.74 6.98 -10.12
CA ASN A 13 2.04 7.12 -9.45
C ASN A 13 3.06 7.88 -10.29
N GLN A 14 2.94 7.82 -11.62
CA GLN A 14 3.82 8.55 -12.54
C GLN A 14 3.42 10.02 -12.69
N SER A 15 2.14 10.33 -12.54
CA SER A 15 1.60 11.66 -12.86
C SER A 15 1.30 12.52 -11.62
N GLU A 16 1.25 11.92 -10.43
CA GLU A 16 0.88 12.62 -9.19
C GLU A 16 1.84 12.22 -8.07
N GLU A 17 2.00 13.12 -7.10
CA GLU A 17 2.68 12.78 -5.86
C GLU A 17 1.69 12.04 -4.97
N VAL A 18 1.94 10.75 -4.76
CA VAL A 18 1.10 9.90 -3.93
C VAL A 18 1.96 9.20 -2.90
N VAL A 19 1.34 8.81 -1.78
CA VAL A 19 2.04 8.05 -0.75
C VAL A 19 1.52 6.61 -0.78
N LEU A 20 2.44 5.68 -0.96
CA LEU A 20 2.14 4.26 -1.03
C LEU A 20 2.73 3.56 0.19
N ILE A 21 1.92 2.76 0.87
CA ILE A 21 2.42 1.88 1.91
C ILE A 21 2.29 0.43 1.45
N ASP A 22 3.32 -0.35 1.72
CA ASP A 22 3.40 -1.76 1.41
C ASP A 22 3.21 -2.51 2.73
N VAL A 23 2.12 -3.27 2.84
CA VAL A 23 1.77 -3.97 4.08
C VAL A 23 2.24 -5.42 4.11
N ARG A 24 3.12 -5.80 3.17
CA ARG A 24 3.78 -7.11 3.21
C ARG A 24 4.79 -7.14 4.36
N GLU A 25 5.23 -8.32 4.73
CA GLU A 25 6.25 -8.44 5.78
C GLU A 25 7.61 -7.94 5.27
N LYS A 26 8.51 -7.67 6.21
CA LYS A 26 9.80 -7.01 5.89
C LYS A 26 10.64 -7.78 4.88
N ASP A 27 10.68 -9.10 4.98
CA ASP A 27 11.45 -9.93 4.04
C ASP A 27 10.88 -9.88 2.63
N GLU A 28 9.57 -9.85 2.48
CA GLU A 28 8.93 -9.68 1.18
C GLU A 28 9.26 -8.32 0.57
N TYR A 29 9.15 -7.27 1.39
CA TYR A 29 9.45 -5.90 0.97
C TYR A 29 10.91 -5.77 0.52
N GLN A 30 11.83 -6.33 1.30
CA GLN A 30 13.26 -6.26 0.99
C GLN A 30 13.63 -7.04 -0.27
N ALA A 31 12.89 -8.08 -0.60
CA ALA A 31 13.11 -8.87 -1.82
C ALA A 31 12.74 -8.09 -3.10
N GLY A 32 11.94 -7.06 -2.97
CA GLY A 32 11.57 -6.18 -4.07
C GLY A 32 10.25 -5.49 -3.78
N HIS A 33 10.20 -4.18 -4.01
CA HIS A 33 9.02 -3.36 -3.73
C HIS A 33 8.90 -2.23 -4.75
N ILE A 34 7.75 -1.60 -4.79
CA ILE A 34 7.52 -0.44 -5.65
C ILE A 34 8.39 0.71 -5.12
N PRO A 35 9.21 1.36 -5.98
CA PRO A 35 10.08 2.46 -5.53
C PRO A 35 9.28 3.54 -4.82
N GLY A 36 9.77 3.98 -3.66
CA GLY A 36 9.13 5.02 -2.86
C GLY A 36 8.07 4.52 -1.89
N ALA A 37 7.70 3.23 -1.93
CA ALA A 37 6.74 2.66 -0.98
C ALA A 37 7.37 2.53 0.40
N ASP A 38 6.61 2.90 1.44
CA ASP A 38 7.02 2.71 2.82
C ASP A 38 6.47 1.38 3.33
N ASN A 39 7.28 0.64 4.06
CA ASN A 39 6.86 -0.67 4.58
C ASN A 39 6.20 -0.54 5.95
N PHE A 40 4.92 -0.90 6.02
CA PHE A 40 4.15 -1.00 7.26
C PHE A 40 3.57 -2.40 7.33
N PRO A 41 4.34 -3.39 7.79
CA PRO A 41 3.87 -4.79 7.78
C PRO A 41 2.53 -4.95 8.49
N LEU A 42 1.63 -5.71 7.89
CA LEU A 42 0.29 -5.92 8.46
C LEU A 42 0.37 -6.47 9.89
N SER A 43 1.35 -7.32 10.17
CA SER A 43 1.55 -7.89 11.52
C SER A 43 1.85 -6.84 12.57
N GLU A 44 2.34 -5.65 12.17
CA GLU A 44 2.68 -4.55 13.08
C GLU A 44 1.71 -3.37 12.99
N LEU A 45 0.79 -3.40 12.03
CA LEU A 45 -0.05 -2.25 11.71
C LEU A 45 -0.95 -1.84 12.88
N GLY A 46 -1.34 -2.78 13.72
CA GLY A 46 -2.16 -2.50 14.89
C GLY A 46 -1.52 -1.52 15.88
N THR A 47 -0.21 -1.33 15.81
CA THR A 47 0.51 -0.34 16.60
C THR A 47 1.16 0.73 15.74
N SER A 48 1.70 0.37 14.59
CA SER A 48 2.47 1.30 13.75
C SER A 48 1.61 2.35 13.04
N TYR A 49 0.29 2.12 12.92
CA TYR A 49 -0.59 3.05 12.22
C TYR A 49 -0.56 4.47 12.82
N THR A 50 -0.18 4.61 14.09
CA THR A 50 -0.11 5.91 14.72
C THR A 50 0.97 6.80 14.13
N ASN A 51 1.89 6.23 13.34
CA ASN A 51 2.91 6.98 12.61
C ASN A 51 2.40 7.52 11.27
N LEU A 52 1.19 7.15 10.86
CA LEU A 52 0.57 7.67 9.64
C LEU A 52 -0.17 8.97 9.94
N ASP A 53 -0.30 9.81 8.91
CA ASP A 53 -0.96 11.11 9.01
C ASP A 53 -2.39 11.00 8.48
N LYS A 54 -3.38 11.31 9.34
CA LYS A 54 -4.81 11.25 8.94
C LYS A 54 -5.17 12.29 7.88
N ASN A 55 -4.35 13.31 7.71
CA ASN A 55 -4.58 14.33 6.67
C ASN A 55 -3.96 13.96 5.33
N GLN A 56 -3.27 12.82 5.27
CA GLN A 56 -2.60 12.33 4.07
C GLN A 56 -3.37 11.11 3.53
N PRO A 57 -3.81 11.13 2.26
CA PRO A 57 -4.35 9.91 1.63
C PRO A 57 -3.23 8.91 1.38
N TYR A 58 -3.53 7.62 1.52
CA TYR A 58 -2.57 6.55 1.29
C TYR A 58 -3.11 5.52 0.30
N TYR A 59 -2.25 5.08 -0.61
CA TYR A 59 -2.48 3.86 -1.38
C TYR A 59 -1.83 2.71 -0.64
N VAL A 60 -2.46 1.54 -0.66
CA VAL A 60 -2.04 0.39 0.14
C VAL A 60 -1.89 -0.82 -0.76
N VAL A 61 -0.70 -1.44 -0.75
CA VAL A 61 -0.39 -2.58 -1.61
C VAL A 61 0.10 -3.77 -0.79
N CYS A 62 -0.22 -4.98 -1.25
CA CYS A 62 0.38 -6.22 -0.76
C CYS A 62 0.73 -7.09 -1.96
N GLN A 63 0.90 -8.40 -1.77
CA GLN A 63 1.29 -9.29 -2.87
C GLN A 63 0.13 -9.54 -3.84
N ALA A 64 -1.06 -9.88 -3.33
CA ALA A 64 -2.19 -10.28 -4.16
C ALA A 64 -3.47 -9.44 -3.95
N GLY A 65 -3.48 -8.54 -2.98
CA GLY A 65 -4.63 -7.66 -2.69
C GLY A 65 -5.42 -8.00 -1.43
N GLY A 66 -5.25 -9.17 -0.84
CA GLY A 66 -6.01 -9.60 0.34
C GLY A 66 -5.57 -8.94 1.64
N ARG A 67 -4.26 -8.91 1.90
CA ARG A 67 -3.74 -8.26 3.10
C ARG A 67 -3.94 -6.75 3.05
N SER A 68 -3.79 -6.15 1.87
CA SER A 68 -4.00 -4.71 1.69
C SER A 68 -5.47 -4.35 1.90
N ALA A 69 -6.41 -5.22 1.49
CA ALA A 69 -7.82 -5.01 1.76
C ALA A 69 -8.09 -4.99 3.28
N ARG A 70 -7.51 -5.93 4.04
CA ARG A 70 -7.64 -5.95 5.49
C ARG A 70 -7.04 -4.71 6.14
N ALA A 71 -5.87 -4.28 5.64
CA ALA A 71 -5.21 -3.07 6.12
C ALA A 71 -6.10 -1.85 5.89
N CYS A 72 -6.70 -1.74 4.72
CA CYS A 72 -7.61 -0.64 4.39
C CYS A 72 -8.84 -0.62 5.30
N GLU A 73 -9.44 -1.79 5.56
CA GLU A 73 -10.58 -1.88 6.48
C GLU A 73 -10.19 -1.36 7.88
N PHE A 74 -9.05 -1.80 8.38
CA PHE A 74 -8.56 -1.35 9.68
C PHE A 74 -8.30 0.16 9.69
N LEU A 75 -7.59 0.67 8.67
CA LEU A 75 -7.21 2.07 8.61
C LEU A 75 -8.44 2.97 8.42
N GLU A 76 -9.42 2.57 7.63
CA GLU A 76 -10.67 3.32 7.50
C GLU A 76 -11.40 3.42 8.83
N ALA A 77 -11.41 2.34 9.61
CA ALA A 77 -12.02 2.35 10.94
C ALA A 77 -11.30 3.31 11.89
N GLN A 78 -10.02 3.58 11.65
CA GLN A 78 -9.22 4.53 12.43
C GLN A 78 -9.31 5.96 11.88
N GLY A 79 -10.05 6.19 10.80
CA GLY A 79 -10.28 7.52 10.26
C GLY A 79 -9.33 7.93 9.12
N PHE A 80 -8.60 7.00 8.54
CA PHE A 80 -7.69 7.27 7.41
C PHE A 80 -8.40 7.18 6.07
N ASP A 81 -7.93 7.96 5.10
CA ASP A 81 -8.36 7.91 3.71
C ASP A 81 -7.38 6.99 2.97
N VAL A 82 -7.86 5.83 2.54
CA VAL A 82 -7.02 4.82 1.92
C VAL A 82 -7.66 4.23 0.66
N VAL A 83 -6.81 3.77 -0.26
CA VAL A 83 -7.21 3.12 -1.51
C VAL A 83 -6.45 1.80 -1.61
N ASN A 84 -7.18 0.70 -1.79
CA ASN A 84 -6.57 -0.61 -1.96
C ASN A 84 -6.09 -0.78 -3.40
N VAL A 85 -4.82 -1.15 -3.58
CA VAL A 85 -4.29 -1.50 -4.91
C VAL A 85 -4.58 -2.98 -5.15
N THR A 86 -5.64 -3.25 -5.91
CA THR A 86 -6.06 -4.62 -6.19
C THR A 86 -5.05 -5.31 -7.11
N GLY A 87 -4.89 -6.63 -6.95
CA GLY A 87 -3.89 -7.40 -7.69
C GLY A 87 -2.47 -7.26 -7.14
N GLY A 88 -2.19 -6.19 -6.42
CA GLY A 88 -0.93 -6.00 -5.71
C GLY A 88 0.31 -6.17 -6.56
N MET A 89 1.39 -6.63 -5.93
CA MET A 89 2.67 -6.86 -6.60
C MET A 89 2.57 -7.90 -7.71
N ASN A 90 1.65 -8.85 -7.61
CA ASN A 90 1.47 -9.86 -8.65
C ASN A 90 1.14 -9.24 -10.02
N GLU A 91 0.47 -8.09 -10.03
CA GLU A 91 0.07 -7.42 -11.26
C GLU A 91 0.86 -6.13 -11.52
N TRP A 92 1.80 -5.81 -10.68
CA TRP A 92 2.66 -4.64 -10.87
C TRP A 92 3.65 -4.88 -12.01
N GLN A 93 3.71 -3.96 -12.97
CA GLN A 93 4.57 -4.07 -14.15
C GLN A 93 5.64 -2.98 -14.21
N GLY A 94 5.72 -2.13 -13.20
CA GLY A 94 6.71 -1.06 -13.15
C GLY A 94 8.03 -1.51 -12.53
N GLU A 95 8.87 -0.54 -12.24
CA GLU A 95 10.16 -0.80 -11.61
C GLU A 95 10.00 -1.40 -10.21
N VAL A 96 11.01 -2.16 -9.81
CA VAL A 96 11.09 -2.77 -8.48
C VAL A 96 12.42 -2.37 -7.85
N ALA A 97 12.36 -1.80 -6.66
CA ALA A 97 13.54 -1.46 -5.87
C ALA A 97 13.85 -2.58 -4.87
N LYS A 98 15.06 -2.64 -4.40
CA LYS A 98 15.48 -3.62 -3.38
C LYS A 98 16.25 -2.97 -2.24
#